data_4bd96f59f9d344abf10ed40971d3e8ad
#
_entry.id   4bd96f59f9d344abf10ed40971d3e8ad
#
_cell.length_a   1.000
_cell.length_b   1.000
_cell.length_c   1.000
_cell.angle_alpha   90.00
_cell.angle_beta   90.00
_cell.angle_gamma   90.00
#
_symmetry.space_group_name_H-M   'P 1'
#
loop_
_entity.id
_entity.type
_entity.pdbx_description
1 polymer ?
#
loop_
_entity_poly.entity_id
_entity_poly.type
_entity_poly.pdbx_seq_one_letter_code
_entity_poly.pdbx_strand_id
1 'polypeptide(L)'
;RKTLQDEKAKLNKRVANMPGTQQEILRLSRDVESGRAVYMQLLNRQQELSISKSSAIGNVRIIDNAVTEIKPVKPKKILIVLIGIVFGGIVSIGLVLLRVFLRKGIESPEQLEEVGCNVYASIPVAEAYTKITEQSKKWSRKENKINQGFLAVDNPADLAIEAIRGLRTSLHFAMMESRNNVLMISGASQNAGKTFVSSNLSAVIAQTGKKVIFIDTDMRKGYTHKLFNVSNDNGLSD
;
A
#
# COMPACT_ATOMS: atom_id res chain seq x y z
N ARG A 1 92.00 -20.20 39.25
CA ARG A 1 92.12 -21.29 38.23
C ARG A 1 93.28 -22.27 38.59
N LYS A 2 94.43 -21.84 39.08
CA LYS A 2 95.52 -22.70 39.49
C LYS A 2 95.16 -23.61 40.70
N THR A 3 94.46 -23.09 41.70
CA THR A 3 94.04 -23.88 42.88
C THR A 3 93.09 -25.04 42.56
N LEU A 4 92.18 -24.82 41.58
CA LEU A 4 91.23 -25.88 41.10
C LEU A 4 91.94 -27.01 40.27
N GLN A 5 93.00 -26.60 39.53
CA GLN A 5 93.81 -27.57 38.83
C GLN A 5 94.66 -28.43 39.78
N ASP A 6 95.24 -27.81 40.85
CA ASP A 6 95.99 -28.51 41.87
C ASP A 6 95.11 -29.44 42.71
N GLU A 7 93.90 -29.04 43.04
CA GLU A 7 92.93 -29.94 43.70
C GLU A 7 92.45 -31.08 42.79
N LYS A 8 92.22 -30.89 41.53
CA LYS A 8 91.94 -31.95 40.57
C LYS A 8 93.12 -32.91 40.43
N ALA A 9 94.34 -32.45 40.43
CA ALA A 9 95.53 -33.30 40.35
C ALA A 9 95.74 -34.08 41.61
N LYS A 10 95.45 -33.54 42.82
CA LYS A 10 95.46 -34.22 44.10
C LYS A 10 94.35 -35.33 44.17
N LEU A 11 93.14 -35.00 43.73
CA LEU A 11 92.10 -36.01 43.71
C LEU A 11 92.36 -37.16 42.73
N ASN A 12 92.84 -36.89 41.55
CA ASN A 12 93.26 -37.91 40.60
C ASN A 12 94.36 -38.83 41.08
N LYS A 13 95.37 -38.28 41.84
CA LYS A 13 96.37 -39.14 42.50
C LYS A 13 95.81 -39.99 43.58
N ARG A 14 94.84 -39.54 44.42
CA ARG A 14 94.20 -40.38 45.45
C ARG A 14 93.33 -41.46 44.80
N VAL A 15 92.66 -41.22 43.72
CA VAL A 15 91.86 -42.26 42.99
C VAL A 15 92.82 -43.27 42.34
N ALA A 16 93.98 -42.91 41.82
CA ALA A 16 94.94 -43.82 41.21
C ALA A 16 95.60 -44.78 42.21
N ASN A 17 95.59 -44.44 43.47
CA ASN A 17 96.23 -45.28 44.56
C ASN A 17 95.19 -46.12 45.35
N MET A 18 93.92 -46.16 44.93
CA MET A 18 92.93 -47.00 45.58
C MET A 18 92.95 -48.45 45.07
N PRO A 19 92.69 -49.49 45.95
CA PRO A 19 92.58 -50.86 45.52
C PRO A 19 91.51 -51.01 44.44
N GLY A 20 91.71 -51.82 43.41
CA GLY A 20 90.81 -51.97 42.24
C GLY A 20 89.34 -52.10 42.54
N THR A 21 88.92 -52.78 43.60
CA THR A 21 87.59 -52.91 44.10
C THR A 21 86.94 -51.58 44.53
N GLN A 22 87.70 -50.68 45.13
CA GLN A 22 87.19 -49.34 45.52
C GLN A 22 87.03 -48.37 44.31
N GLN A 23 87.85 -48.51 43.32
CA GLN A 23 87.68 -47.80 42.05
C GLN A 23 86.42 -48.25 41.29
N GLU A 24 86.12 -49.55 41.32
CA GLU A 24 84.96 -50.13 40.68
C GLU A 24 83.66 -49.69 41.39
N ILE A 25 83.69 -49.65 42.74
CA ILE A 25 82.52 -49.21 43.54
C ILE A 25 82.29 -47.66 43.26
N LEU A 26 83.33 -46.87 43.16
CA LEU A 26 83.24 -45.45 42.84
C LEU A 26 82.75 -45.20 41.41
N ARG A 27 83.09 -46.04 40.44
CA ARG A 27 82.54 -45.98 39.07
C ARG A 27 81.11 -46.34 39.08
N LEU A 28 80.70 -47.44 39.65
CA LEU A 28 79.29 -47.90 39.74
C LEU A 28 78.45 -46.87 40.50
N SER A 29 78.96 -46.33 41.64
CA SER A 29 78.19 -45.30 42.38
C SER A 29 77.99 -44.04 41.57
N ARG A 30 78.99 -43.64 40.80
CA ARG A 30 78.86 -42.44 39.85
C ARG A 30 77.89 -42.75 38.68
N ASP A 31 77.97 -43.98 38.15
CA ASP A 31 77.03 -44.38 37.06
C ASP A 31 75.60 -44.52 37.59
N VAL A 32 75.38 -45.00 38.79
CA VAL A 32 74.02 -44.99 39.41
C VAL A 32 73.55 -43.57 39.68
N GLU A 33 74.43 -42.69 40.18
CA GLU A 33 74.05 -41.31 40.47
C GLU A 33 73.74 -40.56 39.21
N SER A 34 74.57 -40.72 38.16
CA SER A 34 74.28 -40.13 36.86
C SER A 34 72.99 -40.67 36.21
N GLY A 35 72.81 -42.06 36.31
CA GLY A 35 71.56 -42.69 35.85
C GLY A 35 70.33 -42.15 36.58
N ARG A 36 70.47 -41.95 37.91
CA ARG A 36 69.38 -41.40 38.74
C ARG A 36 69.05 -39.94 38.34
N ALA A 37 70.10 -39.16 38.10
CA ALA A 37 69.89 -37.76 37.67
C ALA A 37 69.17 -37.68 36.31
N VAL A 38 69.58 -38.54 35.37
CA VAL A 38 68.87 -38.59 34.03
C VAL A 38 67.45 -39.14 34.22
N TYR A 39 67.27 -40.11 35.05
CA TYR A 39 65.92 -40.66 35.32
C TYR A 39 64.98 -39.55 35.90
N MET A 40 65.45 -38.86 36.92
CA MET A 40 64.69 -37.75 37.52
C MET A 40 64.43 -36.62 36.51
N GLN A 41 65.37 -36.32 35.64
CA GLN A 41 65.18 -35.32 34.58
C GLN A 41 64.12 -35.79 33.57
N LEU A 42 64.13 -37.04 33.16
CA LEU A 42 63.14 -37.63 32.28
C LEU A 42 61.75 -37.62 32.91
N LEU A 43 61.69 -37.98 34.19
CA LEU A 43 60.44 -38.03 34.94
C LEU A 43 59.84 -36.63 35.09
N ASN A 44 60.68 -35.62 35.40
CA ASN A 44 60.24 -34.22 35.39
C ASN A 44 59.74 -33.79 33.99
N ARG A 45 60.45 -34.19 32.95
CA ARG A 45 60.09 -33.87 31.59
C ARG A 45 58.77 -34.53 31.19
N GLN A 46 58.56 -35.81 31.62
CA GLN A 46 57.30 -36.50 31.41
C GLN A 46 56.14 -35.79 32.14
N GLN A 47 56.38 -35.33 33.39
CA GLN A 47 55.36 -34.58 34.13
C GLN A 47 55.04 -33.25 33.45
N GLU A 48 56.03 -32.48 33.00
CA GLU A 48 55.83 -31.26 32.25
C GLU A 48 55.00 -31.49 30.98
N LEU A 49 55.35 -32.51 30.22
CA LEU A 49 54.60 -32.91 29.02
C LEU A 49 53.19 -33.35 29.33
N SER A 50 53.00 -34.09 30.44
CA SER A 50 51.64 -34.51 30.87
C SER A 50 50.80 -33.31 31.29
N ILE A 51 51.35 -32.34 32.01
CA ILE A 51 50.67 -31.09 32.37
C ILE A 51 50.39 -30.28 31.12
N SER A 52 51.35 -30.16 30.20
CA SER A 52 51.18 -29.47 28.95
C SER A 52 50.08 -30.13 28.08
N LYS A 53 50.07 -31.44 28.03
CA LYS A 53 49.04 -32.19 27.33
C LYS A 53 47.67 -32.02 27.99
N SER A 54 47.58 -32.01 29.29
CA SER A 54 46.33 -31.77 30.03
C SER A 54 45.85 -30.30 29.84
N SER A 55 46.81 -29.39 29.75
CA SER A 55 46.52 -27.95 29.49
C SER A 55 46.18 -27.69 28.02
N ALA A 56 46.73 -28.47 27.09
CA ALA A 56 46.47 -28.40 25.64
C ALA A 56 45.16 -29.07 25.22
N ILE A 57 44.59 -29.96 26.06
CA ILE A 57 43.21 -30.43 25.89
C ILE A 57 42.29 -29.28 26.26
N GLY A 58 42.04 -28.51 25.26
CA GLY A 58 41.50 -27.19 25.24
C GLY A 58 40.35 -26.91 26.19
N ASN A 59 40.31 -25.73 26.68
CA ASN A 59 39.15 -25.09 27.29
C ASN A 59 37.91 -25.07 26.37
N VAL A 60 37.93 -25.82 25.27
CA VAL A 60 36.79 -26.00 24.36
C VAL A 60 35.96 -27.19 24.85
N ARG A 61 35.00 -26.87 25.69
CA ARG A 61 33.94 -27.82 26.04
C ARG A 61 32.85 -27.66 25.00
N ILE A 62 32.58 -28.67 24.21
CA ILE A 62 31.39 -28.75 23.36
C ILE A 62 30.20 -28.82 24.31
N ILE A 63 29.49 -27.69 24.48
CA ILE A 63 28.34 -27.58 25.37
C ILE A 63 27.14 -28.22 24.70
N ASP A 64 27.02 -28.04 23.38
CA ASP A 64 25.93 -28.57 22.59
C ASP A 64 26.36 -28.77 21.13
N ASN A 65 25.77 -29.75 20.49
CA ASN A 65 25.93 -29.97 19.05
C ASN A 65 24.93 -29.08 18.34
N ALA A 66 25.38 -28.32 17.33
CA ALA A 66 24.50 -27.51 16.51
C ALA A 66 23.48 -28.45 15.80
N VAL A 67 22.25 -28.40 16.25
CA VAL A 67 21.12 -29.07 15.61
C VAL A 67 20.38 -28.04 14.78
N THR A 68 20.34 -28.23 13.47
CA THR A 68 19.53 -27.39 12.59
C THR A 68 18.06 -27.71 12.80
N GLU A 69 17.25 -26.71 13.18
CA GLU A 69 15.80 -26.86 13.22
C GLU A 69 15.25 -27.23 11.84
N ILE A 70 14.43 -28.28 11.78
CA ILE A 70 13.80 -28.76 10.55
C ILE A 70 12.77 -27.73 10.02
N LYS A 71 12.24 -26.90 10.90
CA LYS A 71 11.29 -25.83 10.52
C LYS A 71 12.00 -24.50 10.35
N PRO A 72 11.77 -23.78 9.23
CA PRO A 72 12.38 -22.48 9.01
C PRO A 72 11.86 -21.47 10.05
N VAL A 73 12.78 -20.97 10.90
CA VAL A 73 12.46 -19.98 11.95
C VAL A 73 12.22 -18.60 11.36
N LYS A 74 12.82 -18.31 10.21
CA LYS A 74 12.68 -17.05 9.45
C LYS A 74 12.62 -17.34 7.95
N PRO A 75 11.88 -16.54 7.17
CA PRO A 75 10.97 -15.45 7.55
C PRO A 75 9.62 -15.96 8.10
N LYS A 76 9.03 -15.24 9.05
CA LYS A 76 7.68 -15.52 9.57
C LYS A 76 6.62 -15.14 8.53
N LYS A 77 6.25 -16.07 7.66
CA LYS A 77 5.36 -15.85 6.50
C LYS A 77 4.03 -15.19 6.89
N ILE A 78 3.42 -15.62 7.97
CA ILE A 78 2.14 -15.08 8.46
C ILE A 78 2.28 -13.58 8.81
N LEU A 79 3.36 -13.20 9.48
CA LEU A 79 3.60 -11.82 9.88
C LEU A 79 3.83 -10.91 8.66
N ILE A 80 4.54 -11.39 7.65
CA ILE A 80 4.76 -10.64 6.40
C ILE A 80 3.44 -10.41 5.67
N VAL A 81 2.59 -11.45 5.57
CA VAL A 81 1.27 -11.33 4.93
C VAL A 81 0.39 -10.33 5.69
N LEU A 82 0.37 -10.40 7.03
CA LEU A 82 -0.41 -9.48 7.85
C LEU A 82 0.04 -8.04 7.68
N ILE A 83 1.35 -7.77 7.72
CA ILE A 83 1.91 -6.44 7.45
C ILE A 83 1.56 -5.98 6.03
N GLY A 84 1.64 -6.89 5.04
CA GLY A 84 1.27 -6.58 3.66
C GLY A 84 -0.19 -6.16 3.49
N ILE A 85 -1.11 -6.84 4.18
CA ILE A 85 -2.55 -6.50 4.17
C ILE A 85 -2.79 -5.13 4.82
N VAL A 86 -2.18 -4.87 5.98
CA VAL A 86 -2.34 -3.59 6.69
C VAL A 86 -1.76 -2.45 5.85
N PHE A 87 -0.55 -2.62 5.32
CA PHE A 87 0.10 -1.61 4.49
C PHE A 87 -0.68 -1.38 3.18
N GLY A 88 -1.12 -2.44 2.52
CA GLY A 88 -1.96 -2.36 1.31
C GLY A 88 -3.29 -1.64 1.58
N GLY A 89 -3.92 -1.89 2.73
CA GLY A 89 -5.13 -1.18 3.16
C GLY A 89 -4.90 0.32 3.34
N ILE A 90 -3.83 0.71 4.04
CA ILE A 90 -3.48 2.12 4.25
C ILE A 90 -3.21 2.83 2.91
N VAL A 91 -2.41 2.20 2.03
CA VAL A 91 -2.12 2.76 0.70
C VAL A 91 -3.39 2.89 -0.13
N SER A 92 -4.29 1.90 -0.10
CA SER A 92 -5.56 1.95 -0.82
C SER A 92 -6.44 3.11 -0.37
N ILE A 93 -6.61 3.27 0.95
CA ILE A 93 -7.37 4.39 1.53
C ILE A 93 -6.71 5.73 1.14
N GLY A 94 -5.39 5.83 1.26
CA GLY A 94 -4.65 7.03 0.88
C GLY A 94 -4.84 7.42 -0.58
N LEU A 95 -4.82 6.45 -1.50
CA LEU A 95 -5.07 6.69 -2.93
C LEU A 95 -6.51 7.14 -3.21
N VAL A 96 -7.50 6.55 -2.51
CA VAL A 96 -8.90 6.96 -2.64
C VAL A 96 -9.08 8.40 -2.16
N LEU A 97 -8.57 8.73 -0.98
CA LEU A 97 -8.62 10.08 -0.43
C LEU A 97 -7.91 11.10 -1.33
N LEU A 98 -6.73 10.75 -1.83
CA LEU A 98 -5.99 11.58 -2.77
C LEU A 98 -6.80 11.82 -4.06
N ARG A 99 -7.47 10.79 -4.57
CA ARG A 99 -8.30 10.89 -5.76
C ARG A 99 -9.55 11.75 -5.53
N VAL A 100 -10.15 11.68 -4.35
CA VAL A 100 -11.26 12.54 -3.95
C VAL A 100 -10.79 13.98 -3.81
N PHE A 101 -9.66 14.21 -3.15
CA PHE A 101 -9.09 15.54 -2.95
C PHE A 101 -8.69 16.24 -4.28
N LEU A 102 -8.20 15.47 -5.26
CA LEU A 102 -7.85 15.98 -6.59
C LEU A 102 -9.07 16.22 -7.49
N ARG A 103 -10.22 15.62 -7.19
CA ARG A 103 -11.47 15.84 -7.90
C ARG A 103 -12.20 17.04 -7.30
N LYS A 104 -11.77 18.23 -7.65
CA LYS A 104 -12.47 19.46 -7.30
C LYS A 104 -13.67 19.64 -8.26
N GLY A 105 -14.78 18.98 -7.95
CA GLY A 105 -16.07 19.31 -8.56
C GLY A 105 -16.74 20.45 -7.80
N ILE A 106 -17.69 21.14 -8.43
CA ILE A 106 -18.56 22.11 -7.76
C ILE A 106 -19.52 21.29 -6.88
N GLU A 107 -19.45 21.48 -5.57
CA GLU A 107 -20.25 20.73 -4.59
C GLU A 107 -21.41 21.57 -4.02
N SER A 108 -21.29 22.88 -4.08
CA SER A 108 -22.32 23.77 -3.54
C SER A 108 -22.62 24.96 -4.47
N PRO A 109 -23.86 25.47 -4.47
CA PRO A 109 -24.26 26.63 -5.25
C PRO A 109 -23.45 27.90 -4.92
N GLU A 110 -23.06 28.08 -3.65
CA GLU A 110 -22.33 29.25 -3.16
C GLU A 110 -20.99 29.41 -3.89
N GLN A 111 -20.32 28.30 -4.26
CA GLN A 111 -19.06 28.34 -5.03
C GLN A 111 -19.22 28.97 -6.41
N LEU A 112 -20.42 28.86 -7.01
CA LEU A 112 -20.72 29.50 -8.29
C LEU A 112 -21.05 30.96 -8.10
N GLU A 113 -21.71 31.32 -7.02
CA GLU A 113 -22.04 32.71 -6.69
C GLU A 113 -20.78 33.53 -6.39
N GLU A 114 -19.78 32.94 -5.72
CA GLU A 114 -18.47 33.58 -5.50
C GLU A 114 -17.74 33.92 -6.78
N VAL A 115 -17.96 33.15 -7.86
CA VAL A 115 -17.40 33.42 -9.19
C VAL A 115 -18.24 34.42 -9.98
N GLY A 116 -19.36 34.89 -9.43
CA GLY A 116 -20.25 35.89 -10.05
C GLY A 116 -21.34 35.28 -10.94
N CYS A 117 -21.60 33.95 -10.81
CA CYS A 117 -22.70 33.31 -11.53
C CYS A 117 -23.92 33.22 -10.63
N ASN A 118 -25.04 33.85 -11.04
CA ASN A 118 -26.29 33.73 -10.29
C ASN A 118 -26.87 32.31 -10.41
N VAL A 119 -27.11 31.64 -9.27
CA VAL A 119 -27.74 30.33 -9.24
C VAL A 119 -29.24 30.46 -9.05
N TYR A 120 -30.02 30.17 -10.08
CA TYR A 120 -31.48 30.26 -10.04
C TYR A 120 -32.16 29.04 -9.45
N ALA A 121 -31.56 27.86 -9.60
CA ALA A 121 -32.04 26.61 -8.98
C ALA A 121 -30.96 25.52 -8.99
N SER A 122 -31.02 24.66 -7.99
CA SER A 122 -30.27 23.40 -7.95
C SER A 122 -31.24 22.25 -8.19
N ILE A 123 -31.03 21.49 -9.25
CA ILE A 123 -31.93 20.41 -9.65
C ILE A 123 -31.25 19.07 -9.32
N PRO A 124 -31.76 18.28 -8.35
CA PRO A 124 -31.20 17.01 -8.02
C PRO A 124 -31.38 16.00 -9.16
N VAL A 125 -30.54 14.97 -9.18
CA VAL A 125 -30.72 13.86 -10.13
C VAL A 125 -31.98 13.09 -9.73
N ALA A 126 -32.93 12.96 -10.66
CA ALA A 126 -34.19 12.28 -10.40
C ALA A 126 -33.96 10.82 -10.04
N GLU A 127 -34.53 10.36 -8.93
CA GLU A 127 -34.41 8.97 -8.45
C GLU A 127 -34.95 7.94 -9.45
N ALA A 128 -35.98 8.30 -10.21
CA ALA A 128 -36.52 7.45 -11.25
C ALA A 128 -35.48 7.13 -12.34
N TYR A 129 -34.61 8.08 -12.71
CA TYR A 129 -33.53 7.85 -13.67
C TYR A 129 -32.41 6.97 -13.14
N THR A 130 -32.04 7.07 -11.88
CA THR A 130 -31.00 6.24 -11.27
C THR A 130 -31.45 4.78 -11.21
N LYS A 131 -32.69 4.51 -10.80
CA LYS A 131 -33.25 3.15 -10.75
C LYS A 131 -33.34 2.50 -12.13
N ILE A 132 -33.74 3.26 -13.15
CA ILE A 132 -33.85 2.78 -14.54
C ILE A 132 -32.47 2.49 -15.14
N THR A 133 -31.49 3.36 -14.88
CA THR A 133 -30.12 3.21 -15.39
C THR A 133 -29.40 2.01 -14.75
N GLU A 134 -29.66 1.72 -13.49
CA GLU A 134 -29.11 0.54 -12.81
C GLU A 134 -29.77 -0.77 -13.29
N GLN A 135 -31.06 -0.76 -13.54
CA GLN A 135 -31.78 -1.92 -14.09
C GLN A 135 -31.40 -2.21 -15.54
N SER A 136 -31.21 -1.19 -16.37
CA SER A 136 -30.79 -1.35 -17.76
C SER A 136 -29.37 -1.88 -17.91
N LYS A 137 -28.46 -1.58 -16.97
CA LYS A 137 -27.11 -2.17 -16.93
C LYS A 137 -27.11 -3.67 -16.60
N LYS A 138 -28.13 -4.17 -15.89
CA LYS A 138 -28.27 -5.59 -15.54
C LYS A 138 -28.95 -6.44 -16.61
N TRP A 139 -29.66 -5.83 -17.57
CA TRP A 139 -30.39 -6.58 -18.59
C TRP A 139 -30.19 -5.97 -19.98
N SER A 140 -29.00 -6.22 -20.54
CA SER A 140 -28.72 -6.01 -21.95
C SER A 140 -29.59 -6.96 -22.80
N ARG A 141 -30.35 -6.40 -23.72
CA ARG A 141 -31.14 -7.06 -24.78
C ARG A 141 -32.60 -7.32 -24.54
N LYS A 142 -33.36 -6.31 -24.24
CA LYS A 142 -34.70 -6.21 -24.83
C LYS A 142 -35.00 -4.71 -24.94
N GLU A 143 -35.32 -4.27 -26.16
CA GLU A 143 -35.88 -2.96 -26.43
C GLU A 143 -37.21 -2.82 -25.66
N ASN A 144 -37.10 -2.55 -24.38
CA ASN A 144 -38.19 -1.89 -23.72
C ASN A 144 -38.01 -0.41 -24.07
N LYS A 145 -38.92 0.11 -24.88
CA LYS A 145 -39.27 1.53 -24.96
C LYS A 145 -39.51 2.02 -23.53
N ILE A 146 -38.43 2.28 -22.84
CA ILE A 146 -38.45 3.16 -21.69
C ILE A 146 -38.71 4.50 -22.34
N ASN A 147 -39.98 4.89 -22.38
CA ASN A 147 -40.33 6.27 -22.51
C ASN A 147 -39.44 6.96 -21.46
N GLN A 148 -38.34 7.56 -21.91
CA GLN A 148 -37.58 8.48 -21.11
C GLN A 148 -38.49 9.69 -20.95
N GLY A 149 -39.53 9.46 -20.10
CA GLY A 149 -40.73 10.23 -20.10
C GLY A 149 -40.48 11.65 -19.64
N PHE A 150 -41.38 12.44 -19.99
CA PHE A 150 -41.65 13.69 -19.33
C PHE A 150 -41.90 13.43 -17.84
N LEU A 151 -40.84 13.51 -17.05
CA LEU A 151 -40.97 13.27 -15.61
C LEU A 151 -42.00 14.22 -14.99
N ALA A 152 -42.15 15.42 -15.56
CA ALA A 152 -43.16 16.39 -15.19
C ALA A 152 -44.62 15.87 -15.40
N VAL A 153 -44.80 14.87 -16.29
CA VAL A 153 -46.11 14.22 -16.57
C VAL A 153 -46.19 12.89 -15.84
N ASP A 154 -45.13 12.07 -15.92
CA ASP A 154 -45.13 10.71 -15.41
C ASP A 154 -45.03 10.62 -13.88
N ASN A 155 -44.25 11.52 -13.27
CA ASN A 155 -44.09 11.62 -11.83
C ASN A 155 -43.97 13.09 -11.36
N PRO A 156 -45.05 13.84 -11.34
CA PRO A 156 -45.04 15.26 -11.00
C PRO A 156 -44.66 15.56 -9.55
N ALA A 157 -44.59 14.56 -8.69
CA ALA A 157 -44.18 14.69 -7.30
C ALA A 157 -42.68 14.44 -7.07
N ASP A 158 -41.90 14.19 -8.12
CA ASP A 158 -40.44 14.01 -8.02
C ASP A 158 -39.77 15.31 -7.58
N LEU A 159 -38.75 15.18 -6.70
CA LEU A 159 -38.00 16.31 -6.16
C LEU A 159 -37.34 17.17 -7.25
N ALA A 160 -36.91 16.51 -8.34
CA ALA A 160 -36.35 17.22 -9.49
C ALA A 160 -37.40 18.10 -10.19
N ILE A 161 -38.67 17.64 -10.29
CA ILE A 161 -39.75 18.43 -10.88
C ILE A 161 -40.14 19.58 -9.98
N GLU A 162 -40.12 19.40 -8.67
CA GLU A 162 -40.36 20.47 -7.72
C GLU A 162 -39.27 21.56 -7.82
N ALA A 163 -37.99 21.15 -7.96
CA ALA A 163 -36.90 22.08 -8.23
C ALA A 163 -37.08 22.84 -9.57
N ILE A 164 -37.60 22.17 -10.61
CA ILE A 164 -37.92 22.80 -11.91
C ILE A 164 -39.09 23.75 -11.78
N ARG A 165 -40.09 23.50 -10.93
CA ARG A 165 -41.15 24.45 -10.61
C ARG A 165 -40.60 25.70 -9.91
N GLY A 166 -39.65 25.51 -8.98
CA GLY A 166 -38.91 26.62 -8.39
C GLY A 166 -38.15 27.42 -9.45
N LEU A 167 -37.41 26.73 -10.36
CA LEU A 167 -36.72 27.38 -11.48
C LEU A 167 -37.66 28.19 -12.36
N ARG A 168 -38.85 27.65 -12.72
CA ARG A 168 -39.87 28.41 -13.46
C ARG A 168 -40.23 29.73 -12.78
N THR A 169 -40.40 29.69 -11.47
CA THR A 169 -40.75 30.89 -10.69
C THR A 169 -39.61 31.90 -10.69
N SER A 170 -38.38 31.46 -10.45
CA SER A 170 -37.21 32.34 -10.52
C SER A 170 -37.02 32.96 -11.92
N LEU A 171 -37.19 32.14 -12.98
CA LEU A 171 -37.11 32.60 -14.36
C LEU A 171 -38.25 33.58 -14.70
N HIS A 172 -39.46 33.40 -14.18
CA HIS A 172 -40.54 34.35 -14.41
C HIS A 172 -40.16 35.75 -13.92
N PHE A 173 -39.57 35.87 -12.74
CA PHE A 173 -39.10 37.15 -12.23
C PHE A 173 -37.92 37.69 -13.03
N ALA A 174 -36.96 36.85 -13.37
CA ALA A 174 -35.78 37.26 -14.16
C ALA A 174 -36.17 37.73 -15.56
N MET A 175 -37.22 37.17 -16.16
CA MET A 175 -37.71 37.52 -17.48
C MET A 175 -38.67 38.70 -17.50
N MET A 176 -39.15 39.21 -16.37
CA MET A 176 -40.01 40.39 -16.30
C MET A 176 -39.37 41.64 -16.90
N GLU A 177 -38.06 41.76 -16.81
CA GLU A 177 -37.27 42.85 -17.38
C GLU A 177 -36.83 42.59 -18.83
N SER A 178 -37.10 41.39 -19.35
CA SER A 178 -36.67 40.97 -20.68
C SER A 178 -37.61 41.49 -21.75
N ARG A 179 -37.07 41.90 -22.91
CA ARG A 179 -37.85 42.37 -24.07
C ARG A 179 -38.49 41.24 -24.87
N ASN A 180 -38.14 40.00 -24.63
CA ASN A 180 -38.66 38.83 -25.37
C ASN A 180 -38.89 37.66 -24.43
N ASN A 181 -39.61 36.66 -24.90
CA ASN A 181 -39.93 35.41 -24.17
C ASN A 181 -39.11 34.22 -24.68
N VAL A 182 -37.90 34.44 -25.16
CA VAL A 182 -36.99 33.40 -25.66
C VAL A 182 -36.03 33.01 -24.58
N LEU A 183 -36.03 31.70 -24.21
CA LEU A 183 -35.12 31.14 -23.26
C LEU A 183 -34.19 30.14 -23.96
N MET A 184 -32.89 30.38 -23.92
CA MET A 184 -31.90 29.46 -24.43
C MET A 184 -31.24 28.66 -23.26
N ILE A 185 -31.24 27.36 -23.37
CA ILE A 185 -30.60 26.45 -22.38
C ILE A 185 -29.36 25.82 -23.01
N SER A 186 -28.22 26.13 -22.46
CA SER A 186 -26.93 25.57 -22.86
C SER A 186 -26.23 24.89 -21.70
N GLY A 187 -25.11 24.23 -21.94
CA GLY A 187 -24.33 23.58 -20.88
C GLY A 187 -22.92 23.26 -21.31
N ALA A 188 -22.00 23.36 -20.37
CA ALA A 188 -20.57 23.26 -20.60
C ALA A 188 -20.11 21.85 -21.02
N SER A 189 -20.88 20.79 -20.71
CA SER A 189 -20.48 19.40 -20.97
C SER A 189 -21.62 18.55 -21.52
N GLN A 190 -21.26 17.42 -22.13
CA GLN A 190 -22.23 16.38 -22.50
C GLN A 190 -22.82 15.78 -21.22
N ASN A 191 -24.08 15.37 -21.28
CA ASN A 191 -24.84 14.77 -20.18
C ASN A 191 -25.00 15.69 -18.94
N ALA A 192 -24.85 17.00 -19.08
CA ALA A 192 -25.11 17.97 -18.02
C ALA A 192 -26.62 18.14 -17.70
N GLY A 193 -27.49 17.35 -18.32
CA GLY A 193 -28.93 17.39 -18.07
C GLY A 193 -29.72 18.45 -18.88
N LYS A 194 -29.10 19.10 -19.88
CA LYS A 194 -29.75 20.17 -20.70
C LYS A 194 -31.12 19.77 -21.19
N THR A 195 -31.21 18.68 -21.93
CA THR A 195 -32.47 18.21 -22.52
C THR A 195 -33.50 17.82 -21.46
N PHE A 196 -33.04 17.23 -20.35
CA PHE A 196 -33.91 16.89 -19.22
C PHE A 196 -34.54 18.14 -18.62
N VAL A 197 -33.71 19.13 -18.31
CA VAL A 197 -34.19 20.41 -17.71
C VAL A 197 -35.06 21.15 -18.67
N SER A 198 -34.66 21.32 -19.93
CA SER A 198 -35.42 22.11 -20.92
C SER A 198 -36.79 21.47 -21.25
N SER A 199 -36.85 20.16 -21.46
CA SER A 199 -38.10 19.47 -21.77
C SER A 199 -39.08 19.50 -20.59
N ASN A 200 -38.61 19.18 -19.36
CA ASN A 200 -39.49 19.24 -18.20
C ASN A 200 -39.89 20.66 -17.80
N LEU A 201 -39.02 21.65 -17.98
CA LEU A 201 -39.34 23.05 -17.77
C LEU A 201 -40.43 23.51 -18.76
N SER A 202 -40.32 23.14 -20.05
CA SER A 202 -41.35 23.46 -21.05
C SER A 202 -42.68 22.85 -20.68
N ALA A 203 -42.73 21.60 -20.20
CA ALA A 203 -43.93 20.95 -19.72
C ALA A 203 -44.52 21.67 -18.49
N VAL A 204 -43.71 22.03 -17.51
CA VAL A 204 -44.12 22.76 -16.29
C VAL A 204 -44.68 24.11 -16.62
N ILE A 205 -44.12 24.82 -17.63
CA ILE A 205 -44.63 26.12 -18.10
C ILE A 205 -45.97 25.90 -18.83
N ALA A 206 -46.09 24.89 -19.70
CA ALA A 206 -47.31 24.55 -20.42
C ALA A 206 -48.47 24.20 -19.48
N GLN A 207 -48.18 23.51 -18.38
CA GLN A 207 -49.18 23.18 -17.33
C GLN A 207 -49.82 24.41 -16.69
N THR A 208 -49.19 25.60 -16.81
CA THR A 208 -49.82 26.86 -16.37
C THR A 208 -50.77 27.51 -17.41
N GLY A 209 -51.06 26.83 -18.50
CA GLY A 209 -51.92 27.32 -19.58
C GLY A 209 -51.19 28.17 -20.60
N LYS A 210 -49.87 28.34 -20.51
CA LYS A 210 -49.09 29.12 -21.50
C LYS A 210 -48.77 28.26 -22.72
N LYS A 211 -48.78 28.87 -23.90
CA LYS A 211 -48.32 28.22 -25.15
C LYS A 211 -46.79 28.23 -25.17
N VAL A 212 -46.15 27.06 -25.30
CA VAL A 212 -44.72 26.89 -25.33
C VAL A 212 -44.31 26.25 -26.65
N ILE A 213 -43.30 26.83 -27.30
CA ILE A 213 -42.65 26.23 -28.47
C ILE A 213 -41.28 25.72 -27.96
N PHE A 214 -41.02 24.41 -28.17
CA PHE A 214 -39.76 23.81 -27.86
C PHE A 214 -38.95 23.52 -29.12
N ILE A 215 -37.72 24.01 -29.19
CA ILE A 215 -36.84 23.84 -30.34
C ILE A 215 -35.59 23.10 -29.88
N ASP A 216 -35.35 21.92 -30.44
CA ASP A 216 -34.11 21.15 -30.20
C ASP A 216 -33.03 21.60 -31.21
N THR A 217 -32.02 22.27 -30.71
CA THR A 217 -30.86 22.70 -31.51
C THR A 217 -29.64 21.81 -31.36
N ASP A 218 -29.77 20.61 -30.69
CA ASP A 218 -28.70 19.64 -30.61
C ASP A 218 -28.58 18.81 -31.88
N MET A 219 -27.88 19.35 -32.87
CA MET A 219 -27.65 18.71 -34.16
C MET A 219 -26.78 17.43 -34.10
N ARG A 220 -26.18 17.12 -32.95
CA ARG A 220 -25.31 15.96 -32.78
C ARG A 220 -26.06 14.77 -32.24
N LYS A 221 -26.92 14.95 -31.26
CA LYS A 221 -27.62 13.91 -30.52
C LYS A 221 -29.06 14.30 -30.15
N GLY A 222 -29.70 15.05 -31.01
CA GLY A 222 -31.12 15.41 -30.84
C GLY A 222 -31.99 14.18 -30.70
N TYR A 223 -32.63 13.98 -29.53
CA TYR A 223 -33.54 12.86 -29.29
C TYR A 223 -34.89 13.32 -28.72
N THR A 224 -35.14 14.59 -28.69
CA THR A 224 -36.37 15.15 -28.13
C THR A 224 -37.64 14.72 -28.86
N HIS A 225 -37.55 14.44 -30.17
CA HIS A 225 -38.65 13.81 -30.93
C HIS A 225 -39.12 12.49 -30.27
N LYS A 226 -38.22 11.72 -29.71
CA LYS A 226 -38.57 10.48 -28.98
C LYS A 226 -39.24 10.76 -27.64
N LEU A 227 -38.81 11.85 -26.95
CA LEU A 227 -39.43 12.28 -25.68
C LEU A 227 -40.86 12.75 -25.89
N PHE A 228 -41.09 13.48 -26.98
CA PHE A 228 -42.42 13.98 -27.31
C PHE A 228 -43.25 13.00 -28.10
N ASN A 229 -42.72 11.82 -28.48
CA ASN A 229 -43.34 10.80 -29.31
C ASN A 229 -43.86 11.38 -30.65
N VAL A 230 -43.06 12.23 -31.28
CA VAL A 230 -43.32 12.80 -32.61
C VAL A 230 -42.37 12.24 -33.65
N SER A 231 -42.76 12.23 -34.93
CA SER A 231 -41.83 11.86 -36.00
C SER A 231 -40.73 12.88 -36.18
N ASN A 232 -39.61 12.45 -36.72
CA ASN A 232 -38.44 13.30 -37.03
C ASN A 232 -38.29 13.53 -38.53
N ASP A 233 -39.41 13.42 -39.28
CA ASP A 233 -39.39 13.44 -40.76
C ASP A 233 -39.22 14.86 -41.35
N ASN A 234 -39.53 15.92 -40.59
CA ASN A 234 -39.32 17.31 -40.94
C ASN A 234 -38.71 18.03 -39.74
N GLY A 235 -37.43 18.32 -39.80
CA GLY A 235 -36.66 18.89 -38.71
C GLY A 235 -36.24 20.35 -38.98
N LEU A 236 -35.49 20.94 -38.07
CA LEU A 236 -34.97 22.29 -38.19
C LEU A 236 -33.94 22.42 -39.33
N SER A 237 -33.37 21.31 -39.80
CA SER A 237 -32.34 21.23 -40.84
C SER A 237 -32.89 20.95 -42.24
N ASP A 238 -34.17 20.69 -42.37
CA ASP A 238 -34.86 20.43 -43.64
C ASP A 238 -35.47 21.74 -44.16
#